data_382f0c135dd61928b3173192c891befc
#
_entry.id   382f0c135dd61928b3173192c891befc
#
_cell.length_a   1.000
_cell.length_b   1.000
_cell.length_c   1.000
_cell.angle_alpha   90.00
_cell.angle_beta   90.00
_cell.angle_gamma   90.00
#
_symmetry.space_group_name_H-M   'P 1'
#
loop_
_entity.id
_entity.type
_entity.pdbx_description
1 polymer ?
#
loop_
_entity_poly.entity_id
_entity_poly.type
_entity_poly.pdbx_seq_one_letter_code
_entity_poly.pdbx_strand_id
1 'polypeptide(L)'
;MEDYIKGNKEAWEEAFELRSEDYGSDLVEKIRREDYAFFYDEMKQVLERYDFKDKTIGQFCCNNGRALMSLVKSAKAKEGYGFDIAENMVQFANEKARELGINCKYIATSILDIDDTYNDKFDAIIITIGAMCWFKDLKDFFAIVGKCLKAGGKIIIHDSHPFTNMLAAPGDEEHDEKNPFNCVYSYFDHEWIGNSGMGYMVGKSYESKTFTDYTHPLSEVIGAMSNIGIVITNMHELTYDISANFEHLDNQNFPLNYILEGRKE
;
A
#
# COMPACT_ATOMS: atom_id res chain seq x y z
N MET A 1 -11.93 1.51 -18.25
CA MET A 1 -10.61 1.34 -17.60
C MET A 1 -9.59 1.99 -18.50
N GLU A 2 -8.80 2.92 -17.98
CA GLU A 2 -7.73 3.58 -18.74
C GLU A 2 -6.63 2.57 -19.11
N ASP A 3 -5.89 2.84 -20.19
CA ASP A 3 -4.91 1.87 -20.72
C ASP A 3 -3.80 1.53 -19.72
N TYR A 4 -3.33 2.51 -18.92
CA TYR A 4 -2.30 2.26 -17.91
C TYR A 4 -2.81 1.38 -16.76
N ILE A 5 -4.07 1.52 -16.34
CA ILE A 5 -4.69 0.69 -15.28
C ILE A 5 -4.76 -0.77 -15.76
N LYS A 6 -5.11 -0.98 -17.02
CA LYS A 6 -5.13 -2.32 -17.62
C LYS A 6 -3.72 -2.91 -17.70
N GLY A 7 -2.74 -2.11 -18.13
CA GLY A 7 -1.33 -2.50 -18.15
C GLY A 7 -0.83 -2.92 -16.78
N ASN A 8 -1.08 -2.11 -15.76
CA ASN A 8 -0.72 -2.41 -14.37
C ASN A 8 -1.37 -3.70 -13.87
N LYS A 9 -2.68 -3.92 -14.17
CA LYS A 9 -3.35 -5.18 -13.84
C LYS A 9 -2.60 -6.38 -14.43
N GLU A 10 -2.33 -6.34 -15.72
CA GLU A 10 -1.66 -7.44 -16.42
C GLU A 10 -0.24 -7.69 -15.90
N ALA A 11 0.48 -6.62 -15.55
CA ALA A 11 1.83 -6.72 -15.01
C ALA A 11 1.85 -7.27 -13.56
N TRP A 12 0.90 -6.89 -12.72
CA TRP A 12 0.75 -7.44 -11.38
C TRP A 12 0.32 -8.91 -11.38
N GLU A 13 -0.61 -9.29 -12.27
CA GLU A 13 -1.03 -10.69 -12.43
C GLU A 13 0.14 -11.56 -12.92
N GLU A 14 0.94 -11.06 -13.86
CA GLU A 14 2.17 -11.74 -14.32
C GLU A 14 3.18 -11.90 -13.18
N ALA A 15 3.47 -10.83 -12.42
CA ALA A 15 4.40 -10.89 -11.31
C ALA A 15 3.97 -11.93 -10.26
N PHE A 16 2.68 -12.00 -9.96
CA PHE A 16 2.17 -12.97 -9.00
C PHE A 16 2.14 -14.39 -9.53
N GLU A 17 1.92 -14.59 -10.82
CA GLU A 17 2.00 -15.90 -11.47
C GLU A 17 3.44 -16.45 -11.47
N LEU A 18 4.42 -15.56 -11.69
CA LEU A 18 5.85 -15.89 -11.72
C LEU A 18 6.51 -15.90 -10.33
N ARG A 19 5.78 -15.61 -9.25
CA ARG A 19 6.34 -15.50 -7.90
C ARG A 19 7.14 -16.72 -7.48
N SER A 20 8.17 -16.49 -6.69
CA SER A 20 8.98 -17.57 -6.09
C SER A 20 8.12 -18.43 -5.14
N GLU A 21 8.53 -19.67 -4.92
CA GLU A 21 7.88 -20.56 -3.96
C GLU A 21 7.91 -19.99 -2.53
N ASP A 22 8.90 -19.18 -2.22
CA ASP A 22 9.05 -18.56 -0.90
C ASP A 22 8.08 -17.39 -0.68
N TYR A 23 7.60 -16.73 -1.76
CA TYR A 23 6.72 -15.57 -1.62
C TYR A 23 5.37 -15.95 -1.03
N GLY A 24 5.15 -15.53 0.20
CA GLY A 24 3.91 -15.81 0.94
C GLY A 24 3.78 -17.23 1.47
N SER A 25 4.84 -18.07 1.40
CA SER A 25 4.84 -19.42 1.92
C SER A 25 4.66 -19.46 3.45
N ASP A 26 5.23 -18.48 4.15
CA ASP A 26 5.19 -18.32 5.60
C ASP A 26 3.95 -17.55 6.11
N LEU A 27 3.11 -17.03 5.21
CA LEU A 27 2.01 -16.11 5.54
C LEU A 27 1.09 -16.68 6.63
N VAL A 28 0.65 -17.92 6.46
CA VAL A 28 -0.31 -18.57 7.38
C VAL A 28 0.34 -18.82 8.74
N GLU A 29 1.56 -19.33 8.76
CA GLU A 29 2.28 -19.61 10.00
C GLU A 29 2.56 -18.31 10.76
N LYS A 30 3.06 -17.29 10.07
CA LYS A 30 3.40 -16.02 10.66
C LYS A 30 2.18 -15.32 11.25
N ILE A 31 1.03 -15.29 10.52
CA ILE A 31 -0.21 -14.72 11.07
C ILE A 31 -0.71 -15.51 12.29
N ARG A 32 -0.57 -16.84 12.32
CA ARG A 32 -0.97 -17.64 13.49
C ARG A 32 -0.15 -17.32 14.74
N ARG A 33 1.15 -17.10 14.57
CA ARG A 33 2.11 -16.97 15.68
C ARG A 33 2.28 -15.54 16.18
N GLU A 34 2.16 -14.54 15.29
CA GLU A 34 2.50 -13.15 15.59
C GLU A 34 1.27 -12.27 15.53
N ASP A 35 1.18 -11.32 16.46
CA ASP A 35 0.21 -10.24 16.37
C ASP A 35 0.77 -9.12 15.51
N TYR A 36 -0.09 -8.54 14.67
CA TYR A 36 0.26 -7.52 13.70
C TYR A 36 1.43 -7.94 12.79
N ALA A 37 1.49 -9.24 12.43
CA ALA A 37 2.46 -9.77 11.47
C ALA A 37 2.45 -8.92 10.18
N PHE A 38 3.62 -8.77 9.55
CA PHE A 38 3.80 -7.97 8.33
C PHE A 38 3.64 -6.45 8.48
N PHE A 39 3.51 -5.93 9.68
CA PHE A 39 3.63 -4.50 9.95
C PHE A 39 4.98 -4.19 10.60
N TYR A 40 5.56 -3.06 10.23
CA TYR A 40 6.72 -2.50 10.92
C TYR A 40 6.34 -2.04 12.32
N ASP A 41 7.30 -2.00 13.24
CA ASP A 41 7.03 -1.75 14.65
C ASP A 41 6.32 -0.42 14.91
N GLU A 42 6.68 0.64 14.21
CA GLU A 42 6.04 1.96 14.34
C GLU A 42 4.58 1.92 13.86
N MET A 43 4.34 1.26 12.71
CA MET A 43 2.97 1.07 12.21
C MET A 43 2.14 0.22 13.17
N LYS A 44 2.73 -0.83 13.75
CA LYS A 44 2.09 -1.64 14.78
C LYS A 44 1.69 -0.79 15.99
N GLN A 45 2.61 0.04 16.52
CA GLN A 45 2.33 0.95 17.62
C GLN A 45 1.19 1.94 17.28
N VAL A 46 1.14 2.42 16.03
CA VAL A 46 0.02 3.26 15.55
C VAL A 46 -1.29 2.48 15.60
N LEU A 47 -1.32 1.27 15.03
CA LEU A 47 -2.53 0.44 14.97
C LEU A 47 -3.04 0.05 16.37
N GLU A 48 -2.15 -0.23 17.32
CA GLU A 48 -2.48 -0.60 18.70
C GLU A 48 -3.15 0.54 19.49
N ARG A 49 -2.98 1.79 19.07
CA ARG A 49 -3.65 2.95 19.71
C ARG A 49 -5.15 3.05 19.37
N TYR A 50 -5.59 2.36 18.32
CA TYR A 50 -6.97 2.40 17.87
C TYR A 50 -7.77 1.21 18.39
N ASP A 51 -9.00 1.47 18.81
CA ASP A 51 -9.96 0.41 19.13
C ASP A 51 -10.65 -0.05 17.82
N PHE A 52 -10.12 -1.10 17.22
CA PHE A 52 -10.71 -1.74 16.04
C PHE A 52 -11.63 -2.91 16.40
N LYS A 53 -11.80 -3.24 17.68
CA LYS A 53 -12.70 -4.31 18.09
C LYS A 53 -14.10 -4.07 17.54
N ASP A 54 -14.68 -5.11 16.97
CA ASP A 54 -16.00 -5.11 16.35
C ASP A 54 -16.18 -4.09 15.19
N LYS A 55 -15.09 -3.57 14.63
CA LYS A 55 -15.07 -2.62 13.50
C LYS A 55 -14.93 -3.31 12.17
N THR A 56 -15.42 -2.66 11.11
CA THR A 56 -15.23 -3.06 9.72
C THR A 56 -14.06 -2.29 9.12
N ILE A 57 -13.04 -2.99 8.65
CA ILE A 57 -11.79 -2.42 8.13
C ILE A 57 -11.71 -2.61 6.62
N GLY A 58 -11.36 -1.55 5.90
CA GLY A 58 -11.00 -1.60 4.48
C GLY A 58 -9.49 -1.55 4.27
N GLN A 59 -9.00 -2.25 3.25
CA GLN A 59 -7.66 -2.07 2.72
C GLN A 59 -7.73 -1.91 1.20
N PHE A 60 -7.19 -0.80 0.70
CA PHE A 60 -7.12 -0.51 -0.72
C PHE A 60 -5.73 -0.87 -1.25
N CYS A 61 -5.66 -1.47 -2.46
CA CYS A 61 -4.46 -2.09 -3.01
C CYS A 61 -3.88 -3.14 -2.05
N CYS A 62 -4.71 -4.13 -1.73
CA CYS A 62 -4.41 -5.07 -0.64
C CYS A 62 -3.40 -6.17 -1.00
N ASN A 63 -2.95 -6.25 -2.26
CA ASN A 63 -2.01 -7.27 -2.73
C ASN A 63 -2.49 -8.68 -2.33
N ASN A 64 -1.63 -9.53 -1.77
CA ASN A 64 -1.96 -10.89 -1.30
C ASN A 64 -2.74 -10.94 0.04
N GLY A 65 -3.23 -9.81 0.53
CA GLY A 65 -4.13 -9.70 1.68
C GLY A 65 -3.49 -9.85 3.07
N ARG A 66 -2.17 -10.07 3.16
CA ARG A 66 -1.48 -10.38 4.42
C ARG A 66 -1.65 -9.34 5.52
N ALA A 67 -1.60 -8.05 5.16
CA ALA A 67 -1.70 -6.95 6.13
C ALA A 67 -3.12 -6.88 6.74
N LEU A 68 -4.16 -6.95 5.91
CA LEU A 68 -5.54 -6.91 6.38
C LEU A 68 -5.89 -8.13 7.26
N MET A 69 -5.50 -9.34 6.84
CA MET A 69 -5.71 -10.54 7.67
C MET A 69 -5.04 -10.41 9.03
N SER A 70 -3.81 -9.93 9.05
CA SER A 70 -3.05 -9.72 10.29
C SER A 70 -3.74 -8.69 11.19
N LEU A 71 -4.17 -7.56 10.64
CA LEU A 71 -4.87 -6.53 11.39
C LEU A 71 -6.20 -7.05 11.96
N VAL A 72 -7.05 -7.66 11.14
CA VAL A 72 -8.37 -8.17 11.57
C VAL A 72 -8.23 -9.18 12.69
N LYS A 73 -7.27 -10.11 12.59
CA LYS A 73 -6.97 -11.09 13.64
C LYS A 73 -6.50 -10.41 14.93
N SER A 74 -5.48 -9.57 14.84
CA SER A 74 -4.78 -9.04 16.01
C SER A 74 -5.63 -8.00 16.77
N ALA A 75 -6.31 -7.14 16.05
CA ALA A 75 -7.19 -6.12 16.62
C ALA A 75 -8.59 -6.64 16.98
N LYS A 76 -8.90 -7.91 16.70
CA LYS A 76 -10.23 -8.52 16.89
C LYS A 76 -11.33 -7.73 16.18
N ALA A 77 -11.02 -7.22 14.98
CA ALA A 77 -11.98 -6.53 14.16
C ALA A 77 -13.11 -7.48 13.73
N LYS A 78 -14.29 -6.94 13.46
CA LYS A 78 -15.46 -7.72 13.05
C LYS A 78 -15.25 -8.39 11.71
N GLU A 79 -14.74 -7.64 10.75
CA GLU A 79 -14.53 -8.09 9.37
C GLU A 79 -13.55 -7.17 8.64
N GLY A 80 -12.92 -7.69 7.59
CA GLY A 80 -12.06 -6.96 6.70
C GLY A 80 -12.49 -7.07 5.24
N TYR A 81 -12.33 -6.01 4.47
CA TYR A 81 -12.52 -5.98 3.02
C TYR A 81 -11.26 -5.45 2.35
N GLY A 82 -10.65 -6.28 1.52
CA GLY A 82 -9.49 -5.89 0.70
C GLY A 82 -9.89 -5.72 -0.75
N PHE A 83 -9.35 -4.71 -1.40
CA PHE A 83 -9.58 -4.45 -2.82
C PHE A 83 -8.25 -4.42 -3.55
N ASP A 84 -8.16 -5.15 -4.64
CA ASP A 84 -6.99 -5.16 -5.51
C ASP A 84 -7.42 -5.43 -6.96
N ILE A 85 -6.62 -4.95 -7.90
CA ILE A 85 -6.94 -5.13 -9.32
C ILE A 85 -6.54 -6.52 -9.83
N ALA A 86 -5.55 -7.18 -9.21
CA ALA A 86 -5.00 -8.46 -9.62
C ALA A 86 -5.86 -9.62 -9.11
N GLU A 87 -6.58 -10.29 -10.00
CA GLU A 87 -7.52 -11.37 -9.66
C GLU A 87 -6.86 -12.56 -8.99
N ASN A 88 -5.67 -12.96 -9.45
CA ASN A 88 -4.93 -14.09 -8.87
C ASN A 88 -4.43 -13.81 -7.44
N MET A 89 -4.05 -12.58 -7.13
CA MET A 89 -3.73 -12.16 -5.76
C MET A 89 -4.95 -12.20 -4.85
N VAL A 90 -6.07 -11.69 -5.33
CA VAL A 90 -7.35 -11.69 -4.61
C VAL A 90 -7.85 -13.12 -4.35
N GLN A 91 -7.73 -14.02 -5.32
CA GLN A 91 -8.05 -15.44 -5.13
C GLN A 91 -7.19 -16.07 -4.03
N PHE A 92 -5.87 -15.86 -4.10
CA PHE A 92 -4.94 -16.32 -3.07
C PHE A 92 -5.29 -15.76 -1.68
N ALA A 93 -5.56 -14.46 -1.58
CA ALA A 93 -5.93 -13.82 -0.32
C ALA A 93 -7.21 -14.43 0.29
N ASN A 94 -8.24 -14.68 -0.53
CA ASN A 94 -9.48 -15.32 -0.09
C ASN A 94 -9.26 -16.78 0.36
N GLU A 95 -8.37 -17.52 -0.29
CA GLU A 95 -7.99 -18.87 0.12
C GLU A 95 -7.29 -18.86 1.50
N LYS A 96 -6.33 -17.95 1.69
CA LYS A 96 -5.60 -17.83 2.95
C LYS A 96 -6.49 -17.32 4.10
N ALA A 97 -7.40 -16.41 3.86
CA ALA A 97 -8.38 -15.97 4.86
C ALA A 97 -9.27 -17.14 5.32
N ARG A 98 -9.74 -17.99 4.40
CA ARG A 98 -10.50 -19.20 4.72
C ARG A 98 -9.68 -20.23 5.50
N GLU A 99 -8.42 -20.46 5.11
CA GLU A 99 -7.49 -21.38 5.79
C GLU A 99 -7.22 -20.94 7.24
N LEU A 100 -7.15 -19.63 7.46
CA LEU A 100 -6.93 -19.04 8.79
C LEU A 100 -8.23 -18.90 9.62
N GLY A 101 -9.40 -19.01 9.00
CA GLY A 101 -10.69 -18.74 9.65
C GLY A 101 -10.88 -17.26 10.00
N ILE A 102 -10.21 -16.35 9.28
CA ILE A 102 -10.30 -14.90 9.50
C ILE A 102 -11.42 -14.32 8.63
N ASN A 103 -12.29 -13.50 9.20
CA ASN A 103 -13.41 -12.89 8.48
C ASN A 103 -12.92 -11.73 7.59
N CYS A 104 -12.18 -12.06 6.54
CA CYS A 104 -11.77 -11.15 5.48
C CYS A 104 -12.35 -11.59 4.15
N LYS A 105 -12.74 -10.60 3.34
CA LYS A 105 -13.20 -10.76 1.95
C LYS A 105 -12.34 -9.89 1.05
N TYR A 106 -11.86 -10.48 -0.03
CA TYR A 106 -11.06 -9.78 -1.01
C TYR A 106 -11.80 -9.71 -2.34
N ILE A 107 -11.82 -8.54 -2.95
CA ILE A 107 -12.59 -8.19 -4.13
C ILE A 107 -11.62 -7.75 -5.24
N ALA A 108 -11.69 -8.45 -6.39
CA ALA A 108 -10.91 -8.09 -7.56
C ALA A 108 -11.60 -6.95 -8.31
N THR A 109 -11.08 -5.74 -8.16
CA THR A 109 -11.60 -4.54 -8.83
C THR A 109 -10.56 -3.43 -8.83
N SER A 110 -10.63 -2.52 -9.80
CA SER A 110 -9.95 -1.24 -9.68
C SER A 110 -10.51 -0.46 -8.50
N ILE A 111 -9.67 0.22 -7.75
CA ILE A 111 -10.13 1.08 -6.64
C ILE A 111 -11.09 2.15 -7.15
N LEU A 112 -10.86 2.67 -8.36
CA LEU A 112 -11.71 3.69 -8.98
C LEU A 112 -13.10 3.16 -9.38
N ASP A 113 -13.27 1.84 -9.47
CA ASP A 113 -14.51 1.17 -9.84
C ASP A 113 -15.25 0.54 -8.62
N ILE A 114 -14.82 0.84 -7.39
CA ILE A 114 -15.54 0.37 -6.19
C ILE A 114 -16.95 0.94 -6.18
N ASP A 115 -17.94 0.05 -6.11
CA ASP A 115 -19.34 0.41 -6.21
C ASP A 115 -19.96 0.99 -4.93
N ASP A 116 -21.14 1.57 -5.05
CA ASP A 116 -21.83 2.25 -3.97
C ASP A 116 -22.27 1.36 -2.80
N THR A 117 -22.18 0.03 -2.90
CA THR A 117 -22.49 -0.89 -1.79
C THR A 117 -21.47 -0.79 -0.65
N TYR A 118 -20.34 -0.14 -0.92
CA TYR A 118 -19.30 0.14 0.07
C TYR A 118 -19.32 1.57 0.63
N ASN A 119 -20.31 2.39 0.24
CA ASN A 119 -20.47 3.74 0.79
C ASN A 119 -20.72 3.69 2.30
N ASP A 120 -20.00 4.55 3.07
CA ASP A 120 -20.05 4.62 4.52
C ASP A 120 -19.94 3.23 5.22
N LYS A 121 -19.14 2.35 4.63
CA LYS A 121 -18.98 0.97 5.09
C LYS A 121 -17.92 0.82 6.16
N PHE A 122 -16.79 1.53 6.03
CA PHE A 122 -15.60 1.27 6.82
C PHE A 122 -15.47 2.20 8.01
N ASP A 123 -15.21 1.63 9.19
CA ASP A 123 -14.81 2.36 10.39
C ASP A 123 -13.36 2.83 10.28
N ALA A 124 -12.54 2.09 9.52
CA ALA A 124 -11.20 2.50 9.16
C ALA A 124 -10.81 1.96 7.78
N ILE A 125 -9.97 2.72 7.06
CA ILE A 125 -9.29 2.29 5.83
C ILE A 125 -7.80 2.38 6.08
N ILE A 126 -7.07 1.29 5.76
CA ILE A 126 -5.62 1.28 5.74
C ILE A 126 -5.13 1.28 4.29
N ILE A 127 -4.07 2.03 4.04
CA ILE A 127 -3.35 2.10 2.77
C ILE A 127 -1.89 1.81 3.11
N THR A 128 -1.36 0.75 2.52
CA THR A 128 0.00 0.30 2.82
C THR A 128 0.88 0.41 1.58
N ILE A 129 2.12 0.25 1.80
CA ILE A 129 3.29 0.52 0.99
C ILE A 129 3.06 0.35 -0.52
N GLY A 130 3.33 1.43 -1.26
CA GLY A 130 3.31 1.42 -2.72
C GLY A 130 1.90 1.37 -3.33
N ALA A 131 0.88 1.89 -2.64
CA ALA A 131 -0.47 1.90 -3.16
C ALA A 131 -0.78 3.12 -4.01
N MET A 132 -0.39 4.32 -3.55
CA MET A 132 -0.81 5.57 -4.18
C MET A 132 -0.12 5.84 -5.51
N CYS A 133 1.07 5.32 -5.74
CA CYS A 133 1.80 5.48 -7.00
C CYS A 133 1.07 4.88 -8.22
N TRP A 134 0.10 3.99 -8.03
CA TRP A 134 -0.67 3.39 -9.13
C TRP A 134 -1.80 4.27 -9.65
N PHE A 135 -1.99 5.47 -9.13
CA PHE A 135 -3.07 6.38 -9.53
C PHE A 135 -2.52 7.68 -10.09
N LYS A 136 -2.94 8.03 -11.29
CA LYS A 136 -2.53 9.28 -11.95
C LYS A 136 -3.03 10.51 -11.22
N ASP A 137 -4.25 10.48 -10.67
CA ASP A 137 -4.84 11.58 -9.88
C ASP A 137 -5.28 11.06 -8.50
N LEU A 138 -4.63 11.55 -7.46
CA LEU A 138 -4.99 11.20 -6.08
C LEU A 138 -6.36 11.76 -5.66
N LYS A 139 -6.90 12.77 -6.33
CA LYS A 139 -8.25 13.27 -6.02
C LYS A 139 -9.30 12.20 -6.33
N ASP A 140 -9.16 11.48 -7.45
CA ASP A 140 -10.08 10.40 -7.81
C ASP A 140 -9.95 9.23 -6.81
N PHE A 141 -8.72 8.84 -6.47
CA PHE A 141 -8.47 7.81 -5.46
C PHE A 141 -9.08 8.18 -4.10
N PHE A 142 -8.80 9.37 -3.60
CA PHE A 142 -9.34 9.80 -2.30
C PHE A 142 -10.84 10.09 -2.33
N ALA A 143 -11.43 10.42 -3.49
CA ALA A 143 -12.89 10.51 -3.62
C ALA A 143 -13.56 9.17 -3.28
N ILE A 144 -12.99 8.05 -3.74
CA ILE A 144 -13.48 6.71 -3.38
C ILE A 144 -13.23 6.40 -1.89
N VAL A 145 -12.05 6.73 -1.37
CA VAL A 145 -11.76 6.60 0.07
C VAL A 145 -12.82 7.35 0.89
N GLY A 146 -13.09 8.60 0.51
CA GLY A 146 -14.09 9.44 1.20
C GLY A 146 -15.49 8.87 1.16
N LYS A 147 -15.93 8.29 0.03
CA LYS A 147 -17.24 7.62 -0.08
C LYS A 147 -17.34 6.40 0.84
N CYS A 148 -16.30 5.58 0.86
CA CYS A 148 -16.30 4.31 1.57
C CYS A 148 -16.13 4.45 3.09
N LEU A 149 -15.49 5.53 3.55
CA LEU A 149 -15.22 5.77 4.95
C LEU A 149 -16.43 6.40 5.65
N LYS A 150 -16.83 5.86 6.80
CA LYS A 150 -17.89 6.45 7.65
C LYS A 150 -17.50 7.84 8.17
N ALA A 151 -18.48 8.66 8.51
CA ALA A 151 -18.24 9.86 9.31
C ALA A 151 -17.57 9.46 10.64
N GLY A 152 -16.52 10.18 11.05
CA GLY A 152 -15.68 9.81 12.20
C GLY A 152 -14.70 8.66 11.96
N GLY A 153 -14.79 7.99 10.79
CA GLY A 153 -13.90 6.90 10.40
C GLY A 153 -12.45 7.34 10.25
N LYS A 154 -11.54 6.38 10.37
CA LYS A 154 -10.08 6.63 10.37
C LYS A 154 -9.46 6.22 9.05
N ILE A 155 -8.47 7.00 8.60
CA ILE A 155 -7.57 6.58 7.55
C ILE A 155 -6.15 6.51 8.11
N ILE A 156 -5.43 5.45 7.78
CA ILE A 156 -4.04 5.26 8.19
C ILE A 156 -3.27 4.85 6.94
N ILE A 157 -2.31 5.68 6.57
CA ILE A 157 -1.45 5.48 5.41
C ILE A 157 -0.04 5.20 5.92
N HIS A 158 0.60 4.16 5.40
CA HIS A 158 2.02 3.89 5.59
C HIS A 158 2.66 3.68 4.22
N ASP A 159 3.44 4.65 3.77
CA ASP A 159 4.01 4.62 2.42
C ASP A 159 5.43 5.20 2.39
N SER A 160 6.14 4.98 1.29
CA SER A 160 7.46 5.56 1.05
C SER A 160 7.39 7.08 1.03
N HIS A 161 8.39 7.72 1.62
CA HIS A 161 8.41 9.18 1.65
C HIS A 161 8.71 9.73 0.25
N PRO A 162 7.97 10.73 -0.27
CA PRO A 162 8.18 11.23 -1.63
C PRO A 162 9.58 11.80 -1.91
N PHE A 163 10.37 12.07 -0.90
CA PHE A 163 11.77 12.43 -1.10
C PHE A 163 12.59 11.32 -1.74
N THR A 164 12.23 10.05 -1.52
CA THR A 164 12.92 8.92 -2.17
C THR A 164 12.76 8.96 -3.68
N ASN A 165 11.66 9.53 -4.18
CA ASN A 165 11.40 9.67 -5.62
C ASN A 165 12.41 10.61 -6.33
N MET A 166 13.15 11.43 -5.59
CA MET A 166 14.20 12.28 -6.17
C MET A 166 15.54 11.54 -6.33
N LEU A 167 15.70 10.39 -5.70
CA LEU A 167 16.96 9.65 -5.64
C LEU A 167 16.96 8.53 -6.68
N ALA A 168 18.14 8.23 -7.21
CA ALA A 168 18.36 7.05 -8.02
C ALA A 168 18.58 5.82 -7.11
N ALA A 169 17.83 4.76 -7.33
CA ALA A 169 18.01 3.51 -6.60
C ALA A 169 19.25 2.74 -7.09
N PRO A 170 19.84 1.85 -6.27
CA PRO A 170 20.90 0.96 -6.72
C PRO A 170 20.47 0.15 -7.95
N GLY A 171 21.21 0.29 -9.04
CA GLY A 171 20.90 -0.32 -10.32
C GLY A 171 20.37 0.65 -11.38
N ASP A 172 19.96 1.85 -10.99
CA ASP A 172 19.66 2.93 -11.95
C ASP A 172 20.92 3.51 -12.57
N GLU A 173 20.85 4.02 -13.78
CA GLU A 173 22.00 4.60 -14.52
C GLU A 173 22.57 5.83 -13.78
N GLU A 174 21.70 6.61 -13.15
CA GLU A 174 22.03 7.84 -12.42
C GLU A 174 22.51 7.59 -10.98
N HIS A 175 22.54 6.34 -10.52
CA HIS A 175 22.95 6.02 -9.15
C HIS A 175 24.44 6.27 -8.93
N ASP A 176 24.77 7.07 -7.90
CA ASP A 176 26.14 7.33 -7.45
C ASP A 176 26.34 6.81 -6.02
N GLU A 177 27.02 5.67 -5.87
CA GLU A 177 27.35 5.08 -4.55
C GLU A 177 28.10 6.03 -3.62
N LYS A 178 28.85 7.01 -4.17
CA LYS A 178 29.61 7.98 -3.39
C LYS A 178 28.76 9.17 -2.92
N ASN A 179 27.65 9.39 -3.57
CA ASN A 179 26.73 10.49 -3.28
C ASN A 179 25.27 10.03 -3.43
N PRO A 180 24.82 9.05 -2.61
CA PRO A 180 23.50 8.42 -2.78
C PRO A 180 22.32 9.36 -2.49
N PHE A 181 22.57 10.53 -1.90
CA PHE A 181 21.55 11.57 -1.69
C PHE A 181 21.49 12.61 -2.81
N ASN A 182 22.16 12.38 -3.93
CA ASN A 182 22.07 13.27 -5.07
C ASN A 182 20.65 13.22 -5.67
N CYS A 183 19.97 14.37 -5.68
CA CYS A 183 18.63 14.47 -6.28
C CYS A 183 18.77 14.56 -7.80
N VAL A 184 18.41 13.51 -8.50
CA VAL A 184 18.50 13.41 -9.97
C VAL A 184 17.14 13.52 -10.64
N TYR A 185 16.06 13.29 -9.89
CA TYR A 185 14.69 13.34 -10.40
C TYR A 185 13.88 14.47 -9.78
N SER A 186 12.73 14.78 -10.39
CA SER A 186 11.81 15.81 -9.89
C SER A 186 10.98 15.29 -8.71
N TYR A 187 10.75 16.17 -7.74
CA TYR A 187 9.81 15.92 -6.64
C TYR A 187 8.34 16.08 -7.06
N PHE A 188 8.07 16.85 -8.13
CA PHE A 188 6.74 17.38 -8.39
C PHE A 188 6.02 16.75 -9.57
N ASP A 189 6.72 16.21 -10.53
CA ASP A 189 6.10 15.76 -11.77
C ASP A 189 6.86 14.58 -12.33
N HIS A 190 6.26 13.41 -12.15
CA HIS A 190 6.91 12.21 -12.63
C HIS A 190 5.92 11.10 -12.95
N GLU A 191 5.97 10.64 -14.18
CA GLU A 191 5.35 9.42 -14.64
C GLU A 191 6.47 8.44 -15.02
N TRP A 192 6.46 7.28 -14.41
CA TRP A 192 7.38 6.20 -14.76
C TRP A 192 6.67 5.14 -15.58
N ILE A 193 7.29 4.74 -16.69
CA ILE A 193 6.83 3.65 -17.53
C ILE A 193 7.99 2.70 -17.71
N GLY A 194 7.85 1.46 -17.26
CA GLY A 194 8.95 0.52 -17.29
C GLY A 194 8.54 -0.95 -17.22
N ASN A 195 9.49 -1.81 -17.49
CA ASN A 195 9.32 -3.26 -17.57
C ASN A 195 10.31 -3.99 -16.65
N SER A 196 10.77 -3.35 -15.59
CA SER A 196 11.76 -3.94 -14.65
C SER A 196 11.20 -5.03 -13.73
N GLY A 197 9.89 -5.17 -13.68
CA GLY A 197 9.19 -6.21 -12.94
C GLY A 197 9.26 -6.07 -11.41
N MET A 198 8.59 -6.99 -10.71
CA MET A 198 8.55 -7.05 -9.25
C MET A 198 9.51 -8.13 -8.74
N GLY A 199 10.81 -7.83 -8.82
CA GLY A 199 11.89 -8.75 -8.48
C GLY A 199 11.79 -9.34 -7.07
N TYR A 200 11.31 -8.56 -6.10
CA TYR A 200 11.11 -9.01 -4.72
C TYR A 200 10.08 -10.14 -4.60
N MET A 201 9.10 -10.19 -5.50
CA MET A 201 8.07 -11.22 -5.55
C MET A 201 8.55 -12.46 -6.31
N VAL A 202 9.24 -12.25 -7.43
CA VAL A 202 9.67 -13.32 -8.34
C VAL A 202 10.98 -13.96 -7.86
N GLY A 203 11.75 -13.29 -7.00
CA GLY A 203 13.04 -13.75 -6.49
C GLY A 203 14.20 -13.53 -7.47
N LYS A 204 13.97 -12.84 -8.58
CA LYS A 204 14.97 -12.46 -9.57
C LYS A 204 14.49 -11.29 -10.43
N SER A 205 15.43 -10.60 -11.06
CA SER A 205 15.10 -9.63 -12.12
C SER A 205 14.55 -10.33 -13.35
N TYR A 206 13.54 -9.75 -13.98
CA TYR A 206 12.94 -10.23 -15.23
C TYR A 206 12.35 -9.05 -16.02
N GLU A 207 12.22 -9.20 -17.33
CA GLU A 207 11.50 -8.26 -18.16
C GLU A 207 9.99 -8.54 -18.02
N SER A 208 9.25 -7.60 -17.44
CA SER A 208 7.82 -7.73 -17.17
C SER A 208 6.98 -7.08 -18.26
N LYS A 209 5.68 -7.29 -18.18
CA LYS A 209 4.72 -6.36 -18.79
C LYS A 209 4.91 -4.96 -18.21
N THR A 210 4.39 -3.98 -18.91
CA THR A 210 4.61 -2.57 -18.57
C THR A 210 3.87 -2.17 -17.30
N PHE A 211 4.63 -1.64 -16.35
CA PHE A 211 4.11 -0.87 -15.22
C PHE A 211 4.11 0.62 -15.56
N THR A 212 3.10 1.31 -15.12
CA THR A 212 3.03 2.78 -15.12
C THR A 212 2.72 3.23 -13.72
N ASP A 213 3.60 4.01 -13.12
CA ASP A 213 3.41 4.61 -11.79
C ASP A 213 3.64 6.11 -11.81
N TYR A 214 3.20 6.77 -10.75
CA TYR A 214 3.21 8.21 -10.61
C TYR A 214 3.78 8.60 -9.26
N THR A 215 4.62 9.64 -9.23
CA THR A 215 5.08 10.23 -7.99
C THR A 215 4.13 11.31 -7.51
N HIS A 216 3.90 11.37 -6.21
CA HIS A 216 3.02 12.35 -5.60
C HIS A 216 3.72 13.07 -4.45
N PRO A 217 3.87 14.40 -4.52
CA PRO A 217 4.33 15.18 -3.38
C PRO A 217 3.40 15.02 -2.17
N LEU A 218 3.92 15.16 -0.95
CA LEU A 218 3.09 15.17 0.26
C LEU A 218 1.97 16.20 0.21
N SER A 219 2.20 17.33 -0.45
CA SER A 219 1.18 18.36 -0.64
C SER A 219 -0.04 17.87 -1.43
N GLU A 220 0.15 16.95 -2.40
CA GLU A 220 -0.97 16.32 -3.12
C GLU A 220 -1.72 15.33 -2.25
N VAL A 221 -1.00 14.49 -1.52
CA VAL A 221 -1.62 13.52 -0.59
C VAL A 221 -2.47 14.25 0.45
N ILE A 222 -1.88 15.22 1.14
CA ILE A 222 -2.56 16.00 2.19
C ILE A 222 -3.72 16.81 1.59
N GLY A 223 -3.50 17.45 0.44
CA GLY A 223 -4.52 18.23 -0.26
C GLY A 223 -5.71 17.37 -0.69
N ALA A 224 -5.47 16.19 -1.26
CA ALA A 224 -6.52 15.27 -1.68
C ALA A 224 -7.33 14.74 -0.49
N MET A 225 -6.68 14.42 0.63
CA MET A 225 -7.35 14.04 1.87
C MET A 225 -8.20 15.17 2.44
N SER A 226 -7.67 16.39 2.48
CA SER A 226 -8.39 17.57 2.97
C SER A 226 -9.64 17.87 2.14
N ASN A 227 -9.56 17.72 0.83
CA ASN A 227 -10.68 18.00 -0.09
C ASN A 227 -11.89 17.07 0.11
N ILE A 228 -11.71 15.92 0.73
CA ILE A 228 -12.79 14.98 1.05
C ILE A 228 -13.21 15.03 2.54
N GLY A 229 -12.82 16.08 3.26
CA GLY A 229 -13.16 16.28 4.67
C GLY A 229 -12.38 15.41 5.66
N ILE A 230 -11.18 14.96 5.28
CA ILE A 230 -10.29 14.27 6.22
C ILE A 230 -9.39 15.30 6.92
N VAL A 231 -9.51 15.34 8.23
CA VAL A 231 -8.60 16.09 9.10
C VAL A 231 -7.41 15.21 9.44
N ILE A 232 -6.20 15.70 9.12
CA ILE A 232 -4.96 15.04 9.54
C ILE A 232 -4.86 15.11 11.06
N THR A 233 -4.69 13.96 11.71
CA THR A 233 -4.61 13.86 13.16
C THR A 233 -3.19 13.63 13.66
N ASN A 234 -2.35 13.01 12.86
CA ASN A 234 -0.95 12.80 13.17
C ASN A 234 -0.13 12.45 11.91
N MET A 235 1.19 12.64 11.98
CA MET A 235 2.14 12.21 10.97
C MET A 235 3.46 11.83 11.63
N HIS A 236 4.05 10.74 11.19
CA HIS A 236 5.38 10.28 11.58
C HIS A 236 6.24 10.16 10.34
N GLU A 237 7.43 10.73 10.36
CA GLU A 237 8.46 10.53 9.34
C GLU A 237 9.55 9.63 9.92
N LEU A 238 9.95 8.62 9.17
CA LEU A 238 10.82 7.54 9.66
C LEU A 238 12.02 7.39 8.73
N THR A 239 13.14 6.96 9.33
CA THR A 239 14.47 6.99 8.69
C THR A 239 14.93 5.62 8.16
N TYR A 240 14.04 4.68 7.99
CA TYR A 240 14.33 3.38 7.38
C TYR A 240 13.50 3.15 6.12
N ASP A 241 14.02 2.37 5.19
CA ASP A 241 13.32 2.05 3.95
C ASP A 241 12.27 0.94 4.15
N ILE A 242 11.19 1.04 3.39
CA ILE A 242 10.11 0.06 3.33
C ILE A 242 9.85 -0.44 1.91
N SER A 243 10.58 0.10 0.94
CA SER A 243 10.42 -0.22 -0.49
C SER A 243 11.39 -1.30 -0.98
N ALA A 244 12.40 -1.64 -0.20
CA ALA A 244 13.55 -2.47 -0.55
C ALA A 244 14.49 -1.85 -1.62
N ASN A 245 14.35 -0.55 -1.90
CA ASN A 245 15.20 0.15 -2.86
C ASN A 245 16.29 0.99 -2.19
N PHE A 246 16.05 1.46 -0.97
CA PHE A 246 16.88 2.44 -0.28
C PHE A 246 17.36 1.99 1.10
N GLU A 247 17.38 0.68 1.40
CA GLU A 247 17.86 0.13 2.68
C GLU A 247 19.28 0.59 3.03
N HIS A 248 20.13 0.87 2.02
CA HIS A 248 21.48 1.41 2.21
C HIS A 248 21.50 2.82 2.80
N LEU A 249 20.35 3.53 2.82
CA LEU A 249 20.18 4.86 3.41
C LEU A 249 19.56 4.82 4.82
N ASP A 250 19.30 3.64 5.36
CA ASP A 250 18.67 3.49 6.66
C ASP A 250 19.44 4.25 7.76
N ASN A 251 18.67 4.98 8.59
CA ASN A 251 19.15 5.71 9.75
C ASN A 251 20.19 6.80 9.44
N GLN A 252 20.23 7.33 8.22
CA GLN A 252 21.12 8.42 7.82
C GLN A 252 20.48 9.81 7.94
N ASN A 253 19.51 10.00 8.86
CA ASN A 253 18.81 11.27 9.10
C ASN A 253 18.06 11.83 7.87
N PHE A 254 17.55 10.94 7.05
CA PHE A 254 16.73 11.27 5.88
C PHE A 254 15.40 10.51 5.99
N PRO A 255 14.24 11.16 5.73
CA PRO A 255 12.96 10.48 5.81
C PRO A 255 12.78 9.55 4.61
N LEU A 256 12.67 8.24 4.86
CA LEU A 256 12.50 7.22 3.84
C LEU A 256 11.06 6.70 3.75
N ASN A 257 10.32 6.77 4.84
CA ASN A 257 8.90 6.47 4.86
C ASN A 257 8.13 7.38 5.82
N TYR A 258 6.80 7.31 5.75
CA TYR A 258 5.94 8.05 6.67
C TYR A 258 4.67 7.27 7.01
N ILE A 259 4.13 7.56 8.20
CA ILE A 259 2.79 7.12 8.61
C ILE A 259 1.95 8.38 8.76
N LEU A 260 0.82 8.45 8.05
CA LEU A 260 -0.11 9.56 8.08
C LEU A 260 -1.47 9.08 8.59
N GLU A 261 -1.97 9.74 9.63
CA GLU A 261 -3.24 9.41 10.28
C GLU A 261 -4.26 10.53 10.05
N GLY A 262 -5.48 10.15 9.71
CA GLY A 262 -6.56 11.11 9.49
C GLY A 262 -7.91 10.59 9.98
N ARG A 263 -8.87 11.51 10.10
CA ARG A 263 -10.24 11.24 10.48
C ARG A 263 -11.21 12.00 9.57
N LYS A 264 -12.20 11.29 9.02
CA LYS A 264 -13.28 11.92 8.26
C LYS A 264 -14.22 12.68 9.22
N GLU A 265 -14.53 13.93 8.91
CA GLU A 265 -15.52 14.72 9.65
C GLU A 265 -16.97 14.31 9.35
#